data_25ffab8e52bff80d1597500c9c238c08
#
_entry.id   25ffab8e52bff80d1597500c9c238c08
#
_cell.length_a   1.000
_cell.length_b   1.000
_cell.length_c   1.000
_cell.angle_alpha   90.00
_cell.angle_beta   90.00
_cell.angle_gamma   90.00
#
_symmetry.space_group_name_H-M   'P 1'
#
loop_
_entity.id
_entity.type
_entity.pdbx_description
1 polymer ?
#
loop_
_entity_poly.entity_id
_entity_poly.type
_entity_poly.pdbx_seq_one_letter_code
_entity_poly.pdbx_strand_id
1 'polypeptide(L)'
;REACYNSAYWIERGDSLRAVVTRVKEASVEIDGEMHGQIKVGYLILLGIAPEDTAEDAARLAEKIVHLRVFSDEAGKMNRALAEVDGEVLVISQFTLFADLKKRRPGFSKAAKPEHAIPLYEEFMARLEAHDVHVERGEFGADMQVLSVNDGPVTLIFDTTEV
;
A
#
# COMPACT_ATOMS: atom_id res chain seq x y z
N ARG A 1 26.79 7.28 -19.59
CA ARG A 1 26.07 8.52 -19.27
C ARG A 1 26.02 8.64 -17.75
N GLU A 2 26.83 9.52 -17.23
CA GLU A 2 26.76 9.91 -15.83
C GLU A 2 25.43 10.62 -15.62
N ALA A 3 24.49 9.95 -14.96
CA ALA A 3 23.38 10.63 -14.35
C ALA A 3 23.97 11.46 -13.22
N CYS A 4 23.98 12.77 -13.36
CA CYS A 4 24.28 13.68 -12.29
C CYS A 4 23.18 13.50 -11.23
N TYR A 5 23.43 12.62 -10.29
CA TYR A 5 22.70 12.57 -9.05
C TYR A 5 23.09 13.81 -8.26
N ASN A 6 22.24 14.81 -8.34
CA ASN A 6 22.41 16.00 -7.54
C ASN A 6 22.17 15.63 -6.08
N SER A 7 23.25 15.38 -5.35
CA SER A 7 23.24 14.96 -3.94
C SER A 7 22.58 15.96 -2.98
N ALA A 8 22.12 17.09 -3.48
CA ALA A 8 21.49 18.15 -2.69
C ALA A 8 19.99 17.90 -2.39
N TYR A 9 19.37 16.89 -3.02
CA TYR A 9 17.95 16.56 -2.80
C TYR A 9 17.71 15.43 -1.79
N TRP A 10 18.77 14.87 -1.24
CA TRP A 10 18.70 13.86 -0.17
C TRP A 10 18.70 14.48 1.23
N ILE A 11 18.22 15.71 1.34
CA ILE A 11 17.93 16.27 2.66
C ILE A 11 16.78 15.45 3.21
N GLU A 12 17.14 14.52 4.10
CA GLU A 12 16.31 13.92 5.13
C GLU A 12 14.82 14.30 5.03
N ARG A 13 14.13 13.80 3.98
CA ARG A 13 12.70 13.65 4.10
C ARG A 13 12.55 12.61 5.19
N GLY A 14 12.05 13.04 6.33
CA GLY A 14 11.63 12.11 7.37
C GLY A 14 10.75 11.00 6.80
N ASP A 15 10.40 10.06 7.63
CA ASP A 15 9.58 8.91 7.24
C ASP A 15 8.50 9.32 6.24
N SER A 16 8.40 8.59 5.14
CA SER A 16 7.47 8.82 4.05
C SER A 16 6.44 7.69 3.99
N LEU A 17 5.38 7.91 3.22
CA LEU A 17 4.32 6.94 2.99
C LEU A 17 4.89 5.56 2.67
N ARG A 18 4.44 4.54 3.39
CA ARG A 18 4.85 3.15 3.23
C ARG A 18 3.69 2.26 2.87
N ALA A 19 3.95 1.32 1.98
CA ALA A 19 3.00 0.28 1.64
C ALA A 19 3.67 -1.09 1.66
N VAL A 20 2.96 -2.06 2.21
CA VAL A 20 3.29 -3.47 2.07
C VAL A 20 2.27 -4.07 1.11
N VAL A 21 2.72 -4.48 -0.05
CA VAL A 21 1.89 -4.98 -1.15
C VAL A 21 2.11 -6.47 -1.28
N THR A 22 1.08 -7.26 -1.05
CA THR A 22 1.11 -8.71 -1.15
C THR A 22 0.23 -9.16 -2.31
N ARG A 23 0.80 -9.94 -3.22
CA ARG A 23 0.04 -10.62 -4.28
C ARG A 23 -0.81 -11.72 -3.65
N VAL A 24 -2.12 -11.71 -3.93
CA VAL A 24 -3.08 -12.65 -3.35
C VAL A 24 -3.95 -13.32 -4.39
N LYS A 25 -4.44 -14.51 -4.07
CA LYS A 25 -5.53 -15.17 -4.81
C LYS A 25 -6.89 -14.67 -4.33
N GLU A 26 -6.98 -14.32 -3.07
CA GLU A 26 -8.14 -13.69 -2.44
C GLU A 26 -7.70 -13.01 -1.15
N ALA A 27 -8.44 -11.99 -0.75
CA ALA A 27 -8.29 -11.35 0.55
C ALA A 27 -9.62 -10.76 1.00
N SER A 28 -9.78 -10.64 2.31
CA SER A 28 -10.98 -10.07 2.90
C SER A 28 -10.66 -9.37 4.21
N VAL A 29 -11.56 -8.49 4.63
CA VAL A 29 -11.52 -7.85 5.93
C VAL A 29 -12.87 -7.98 6.62
N GLU A 30 -12.82 -8.39 7.87
CA GLU A 30 -13.98 -8.51 8.75
C GLU A 30 -13.88 -7.50 9.87
N ILE A 31 -15.01 -6.88 10.20
CA ILE A 31 -15.17 -5.95 11.32
C ILE A 31 -16.37 -6.42 12.13
N ASP A 32 -16.18 -6.61 13.43
CA ASP A 32 -17.21 -7.13 14.35
C ASP A 32 -17.85 -8.45 13.86
N GLY A 33 -17.04 -9.32 13.26
CA GLY A 33 -17.49 -10.62 12.76
C GLY A 33 -18.23 -10.58 11.42
N GLU A 34 -18.36 -9.41 10.80
CA GLU A 34 -19.03 -9.22 9.53
C GLU A 34 -18.04 -8.89 8.41
N MET A 35 -18.30 -9.44 7.22
CA MET A 35 -17.54 -9.12 6.01
C MET A 35 -17.72 -7.65 5.64
N HIS A 36 -16.62 -6.91 5.59
CA HIS A 36 -16.59 -5.49 5.24
C HIS A 36 -16.14 -5.26 3.81
N GLY A 37 -15.14 -6.01 3.34
CA GLY A 37 -14.62 -5.94 1.99
C GLY A 37 -13.96 -7.25 1.60
N GLN A 38 -14.02 -7.59 0.30
CA GLN A 38 -13.45 -8.83 -0.23
C GLN A 38 -13.00 -8.64 -1.68
N ILE A 39 -11.86 -9.22 -2.00
CA ILE A 39 -11.31 -9.28 -3.36
C ILE A 39 -10.93 -10.70 -3.74
N LYS A 40 -10.83 -10.93 -5.05
CA LYS A 40 -10.21 -12.12 -5.65
C LYS A 40 -8.75 -11.82 -5.97
N VAL A 41 -8.23 -12.33 -7.09
CA VAL A 41 -6.85 -12.09 -7.52
C VAL A 41 -6.51 -10.61 -7.53
N GLY A 42 -5.36 -10.25 -6.98
CA GLY A 42 -4.87 -8.90 -6.96
C GLY A 42 -3.90 -8.64 -5.81
N TYR A 43 -4.07 -7.50 -5.15
CA TYR A 43 -3.21 -7.07 -4.04
C TYR A 43 -3.97 -6.83 -2.75
N LEU A 44 -3.40 -7.33 -1.66
CA LEU A 44 -3.64 -6.80 -0.32
C LEU A 44 -2.58 -5.72 -0.06
N ILE A 45 -3.00 -4.50 0.22
CA ILE A 45 -2.12 -3.37 0.51
C ILE A 45 -2.33 -2.90 1.94
N LEU A 46 -1.26 -2.98 2.73
CA LEU A 46 -1.19 -2.33 4.04
C LEU A 46 -0.54 -0.96 3.83
N LEU A 47 -1.24 0.11 4.18
CA LEU A 47 -0.81 1.48 3.89
C LEU A 47 -0.62 2.29 5.18
N GLY A 48 0.57 2.82 5.37
CA GLY A 48 0.93 3.74 6.45
C GLY A 48 1.22 5.13 5.92
N ILE A 49 0.72 6.15 6.62
CA ILE A 49 0.91 7.56 6.28
C ILE A 49 1.81 8.21 7.32
N ALA A 50 2.81 8.96 6.87
CA ALA A 50 3.68 9.78 7.71
C ALA A 50 3.19 11.23 7.76
N PRO A 51 3.58 12.02 8.79
CA PRO A 51 3.10 13.39 8.95
C PRO A 51 3.41 14.34 7.79
N GLU A 52 4.47 14.06 7.03
CA GLU A 52 4.93 14.92 5.94
C GLU A 52 4.46 14.46 4.56
N ASP A 53 3.69 13.38 4.48
CA ASP A 53 3.18 12.87 3.22
C ASP A 53 2.16 13.81 2.59
N THR A 54 2.16 13.82 1.25
CA THR A 54 1.31 14.68 0.44
C THR A 54 0.40 13.85 -0.47
N ALA A 55 -0.63 14.49 -1.02
CA ALA A 55 -1.49 13.88 -2.04
C ALA A 55 -0.70 13.43 -3.29
N GLU A 56 0.36 14.15 -3.63
CA GLU A 56 1.26 13.77 -4.73
C GLU A 56 2.01 12.48 -4.45
N ASP A 57 2.47 12.28 -3.21
CA ASP A 57 3.11 11.03 -2.78
C ASP A 57 2.13 9.85 -2.93
N ALA A 58 0.89 10.02 -2.50
CA ALA A 58 -0.16 9.01 -2.64
C ALA A 58 -0.46 8.68 -4.11
N ALA A 59 -0.55 9.69 -4.96
CA ALA A 59 -0.79 9.53 -6.39
C ALA A 59 0.36 8.77 -7.08
N ARG A 60 1.59 9.13 -6.77
CA ARG A 60 2.78 8.49 -7.33
C ARG A 60 2.90 7.02 -6.91
N LEU A 61 2.61 6.72 -5.65
CA LEU A 61 2.62 5.34 -5.17
C LEU A 61 1.53 4.49 -5.83
N ALA A 62 0.32 5.02 -5.96
CA ALA A 62 -0.79 4.33 -6.62
C ALA A 62 -0.44 3.99 -8.07
N GLU A 63 0.11 4.94 -8.82
CA GLU A 63 0.54 4.72 -10.20
C GLU A 63 1.62 3.64 -10.29
N LYS A 64 2.62 3.67 -9.41
CA LYS A 64 3.68 2.67 -9.37
C LYS A 64 3.12 1.27 -9.14
N ILE A 65 2.20 1.11 -8.18
CA ILE A 65 1.61 -0.17 -7.83
C ILE A 65 0.75 -0.73 -8.98
N VAL A 66 -0.06 0.10 -9.63
CA VAL A 66 -0.92 -0.31 -10.75
C VAL A 66 -0.11 -0.88 -11.92
N HIS A 67 1.05 -0.28 -12.20
CA HIS A 67 1.90 -0.69 -13.33
C HIS A 67 2.95 -1.73 -12.98
N LEU A 68 3.00 -2.18 -11.73
CA LEU A 68 3.94 -3.19 -11.30
C LEU A 68 3.65 -4.54 -11.98
N ARG A 69 4.69 -5.18 -12.51
CA ARG A 69 4.57 -6.38 -13.33
C ARG A 69 4.99 -7.64 -12.55
N VAL A 70 4.16 -8.07 -11.63
CA VAL A 70 4.44 -9.20 -10.72
C VAL A 70 3.49 -10.38 -10.87
N PHE A 71 2.53 -10.30 -11.76
CA PHE A 71 1.67 -11.45 -12.08
C PHE A 71 2.32 -12.30 -13.17
N SER A 72 2.16 -13.63 -13.04
CA SER A 72 2.80 -14.57 -13.95
C SER A 72 2.23 -14.49 -15.36
N ASP A 73 3.10 -14.53 -16.34
CA ASP A 73 2.74 -14.72 -17.74
C ASP A 73 2.60 -16.22 -18.08
N GLU A 74 2.36 -16.53 -19.35
CA GLU A 74 2.22 -17.90 -19.83
C GLU A 74 3.47 -18.77 -19.65
N ALA A 75 4.65 -18.12 -19.56
CA ALA A 75 5.93 -18.77 -19.29
C ALA A 75 6.24 -18.90 -17.79
N GLY A 76 5.32 -18.47 -16.91
CA GLY A 76 5.49 -18.48 -15.46
C GLY A 76 6.39 -17.36 -14.92
N LYS A 77 6.71 -16.37 -15.74
CA LYS A 77 7.53 -15.23 -15.33
C LYS A 77 6.67 -14.06 -14.82
N MET A 78 7.15 -13.33 -13.83
CA MET A 78 6.52 -12.09 -13.35
C MET A 78 6.62 -11.00 -14.41
N ASN A 79 5.56 -10.80 -15.17
CA ASN A 79 5.56 -9.95 -16.35
C ASN A 79 4.25 -9.17 -16.58
N ARG A 80 3.14 -9.60 -15.99
CA ARG A 80 1.84 -8.96 -16.17
C ARG A 80 1.55 -7.97 -15.04
N ALA A 81 0.96 -6.84 -15.42
CA ALA A 81 0.45 -5.85 -14.47
C ALA A 81 -0.97 -6.21 -14.01
N LEU A 82 -1.46 -5.47 -13.00
CA LEU A 82 -2.75 -5.70 -12.37
C LEU A 82 -3.93 -5.74 -13.37
N ALA A 83 -3.96 -4.80 -14.33
CA ALA A 83 -5.01 -4.73 -15.33
C ALA A 83 -5.05 -5.96 -16.27
N GLU A 84 -3.92 -6.58 -16.54
CA GLU A 84 -3.81 -7.74 -17.43
C GLU A 84 -4.39 -9.04 -16.82
N VAL A 85 -4.62 -9.04 -15.52
CA VAL A 85 -5.19 -10.17 -14.78
C VAL A 85 -6.55 -9.82 -14.17
N ASP A 86 -7.13 -8.69 -14.55
CA ASP A 86 -8.37 -8.16 -13.96
C ASP A 86 -8.31 -8.09 -12.43
N GLY A 87 -7.13 -7.70 -11.92
CA GLY A 87 -6.84 -7.70 -10.50
C GLY A 87 -7.61 -6.63 -9.73
N GLU A 88 -7.90 -6.96 -8.49
CA GLU A 88 -8.59 -6.09 -7.53
C GLU A 88 -7.63 -5.73 -6.38
N VAL A 89 -7.96 -4.71 -5.62
CA VAL A 89 -7.11 -4.25 -4.52
C VAL A 89 -7.94 -4.10 -3.24
N LEU A 90 -7.42 -4.65 -2.14
CA LEU A 90 -7.93 -4.41 -0.80
C LEU A 90 -6.93 -3.53 -0.04
N VAL A 91 -7.34 -2.32 0.34
CA VAL A 91 -6.49 -1.36 1.05
C VAL A 91 -6.88 -1.33 2.53
N ILE A 92 -5.89 -1.60 3.37
CA ILE A 92 -6.02 -1.59 4.83
C ILE A 92 -5.10 -0.52 5.42
N SER A 93 -5.65 0.35 6.24
CA SER A 93 -4.85 1.32 6.99
C SER A 93 -3.95 0.62 8.03
N GLN A 94 -2.67 0.96 8.05
CA GLN A 94 -1.66 0.30 8.88
C GLN A 94 -0.65 1.32 9.44
N PHE A 95 -1.05 2.14 10.40
CA PHE A 95 -0.16 3.14 11.00
C PHE A 95 1.05 2.49 11.70
N THR A 96 0.92 1.24 12.13
CA THR A 96 2.00 0.47 12.77
C THR A 96 3.21 0.23 11.88
N LEU A 97 3.13 0.51 10.57
CA LEU A 97 4.30 0.51 9.69
C LEU A 97 5.32 1.58 10.07
N PHE A 98 4.93 2.57 10.89
CA PHE A 98 5.80 3.60 11.46
C PHE A 98 6.12 3.36 12.94
N ALA A 99 6.08 2.11 13.38
CA ALA A 99 6.42 1.78 14.76
C ALA A 99 7.89 2.07 15.08
N ASP A 100 8.13 2.73 16.22
CA ASP A 100 9.47 2.78 16.82
C ASP A 100 9.64 1.56 17.72
N LEU A 101 10.57 0.69 17.33
CA LEU A 101 10.83 -0.60 17.98
C LEU A 101 12.05 -0.59 18.91
N LYS A 102 12.59 0.58 19.27
CA LYS A 102 13.74 0.69 20.16
C LYS A 102 13.46 0.15 21.56
N LYS A 103 12.21 0.19 21.98
CA LYS A 103 11.76 -0.38 23.26
C LYS A 103 10.87 -1.60 23.00
N ARG A 104 10.70 -2.47 24.01
CA ARG A 104 9.81 -3.64 23.90
C ARG A 104 8.35 -3.26 23.65
N ARG A 105 7.91 -2.13 24.19
CA ARG A 105 6.60 -1.54 23.87
C ARG A 105 6.78 -0.60 22.69
N PRO A 106 6.17 -0.89 21.52
CA PRO A 106 6.30 -0.03 20.34
C PRO A 106 5.73 1.36 20.58
N GLY A 107 6.39 2.38 20.02
CA GLY A 107 5.87 3.73 19.95
C GLY A 107 5.37 4.04 18.55
N PHE A 108 4.37 4.92 18.42
CA PHE A 108 3.73 5.26 17.14
C PHE A 108 3.72 6.76 16.83
N SER A 109 4.61 7.52 17.47
CA SER A 109 4.69 8.98 17.28
C SER A 109 5.11 9.41 15.88
N LYS A 110 5.68 8.50 15.09
CA LYS A 110 6.09 8.75 13.70
C LYS A 110 4.96 8.58 12.68
N ALA A 111 3.82 8.03 13.07
CA ALA A 111 2.65 7.91 12.21
C ALA A 111 1.89 9.24 12.15
N ALA A 112 1.29 9.54 10.99
CA ALA A 112 0.41 10.69 10.86
C ALA A 112 -0.83 10.55 11.75
N LYS A 113 -1.32 11.68 12.25
CA LYS A 113 -2.60 11.73 12.97
C LYS A 113 -3.76 11.51 12.01
N PRO A 114 -4.93 11.05 12.52
CA PRO A 114 -6.09 10.76 11.67
C PRO A 114 -6.51 11.91 10.74
N GLU A 115 -6.43 13.16 11.21
CA GLU A 115 -6.81 14.34 10.42
C GLU A 115 -5.96 14.51 9.15
N HIS A 116 -4.72 14.04 9.18
CA HIS A 116 -3.82 14.05 8.02
C HIS A 116 -3.87 12.73 7.26
N ALA A 117 -3.96 11.60 7.95
CA ALA A 117 -3.90 10.28 7.35
C ALA A 117 -5.15 9.95 6.53
N ILE A 118 -6.34 10.21 7.05
CA ILE A 118 -7.60 9.83 6.40
C ILE A 118 -7.73 10.43 4.99
N PRO A 119 -7.51 11.74 4.76
CA PRO A 119 -7.56 12.30 3.42
C PRO A 119 -6.57 11.66 2.44
N LEU A 120 -5.38 11.26 2.91
CA LEU A 120 -4.36 10.62 2.06
C LEU A 120 -4.70 9.16 1.74
N TYR A 121 -5.34 8.44 2.66
CA TYR A 121 -5.92 7.13 2.36
C TYR A 121 -6.97 7.24 1.26
N GLU A 122 -7.88 8.20 1.37
CA GLU A 122 -8.92 8.44 0.37
C GLU A 122 -8.31 8.82 -0.98
N GLU A 123 -7.30 9.68 -0.99
CA GLU A 123 -6.60 10.07 -2.21
C GLU A 123 -5.90 8.89 -2.87
N PHE A 124 -5.21 8.06 -2.10
CA PHE A 124 -4.55 6.86 -2.62
C PHE A 124 -5.56 5.91 -3.30
N MET A 125 -6.67 5.63 -2.64
CA MET A 125 -7.72 4.77 -3.17
C MET A 125 -8.39 5.39 -4.41
N ALA A 126 -8.65 6.69 -4.40
CA ALA A 126 -9.21 7.39 -5.56
C ALA A 126 -8.28 7.33 -6.78
N ARG A 127 -6.96 7.39 -6.56
CA ARG A 127 -5.99 7.24 -7.64
C ARG A 127 -5.94 5.83 -8.21
N LEU A 128 -6.08 4.80 -7.38
CA LEU A 128 -6.23 3.44 -7.86
C LEU A 128 -7.50 3.28 -8.71
N GLU A 129 -8.62 3.79 -8.24
CA GLU A 129 -9.89 3.76 -8.97
C GLU A 129 -9.83 4.52 -10.30
N ALA A 130 -9.06 5.62 -10.37
CA ALA A 130 -8.83 6.37 -11.60
C ALA A 130 -8.08 5.56 -12.69
N HIS A 131 -7.40 4.48 -12.30
CA HIS A 131 -6.79 3.50 -13.21
C HIS A 131 -7.71 2.30 -13.52
N ASP A 132 -9.01 2.43 -13.32
CA ASP A 132 -10.01 1.38 -13.52
C ASP A 132 -9.79 0.13 -12.65
N VAL A 133 -9.20 0.30 -11.49
CA VAL A 133 -8.99 -0.78 -10.51
C VAL A 133 -10.17 -0.80 -9.54
N HIS A 134 -10.76 -1.99 -9.35
CA HIS A 134 -11.73 -2.19 -8.29
C HIS A 134 -11.03 -2.18 -6.92
N VAL A 135 -11.44 -1.26 -6.05
CA VAL A 135 -10.85 -1.08 -4.72
C VAL A 135 -11.87 -1.40 -3.64
N GLU A 136 -11.50 -2.34 -2.78
CA GLU A 136 -12.17 -2.59 -1.52
C GLU A 136 -11.32 -2.03 -0.38
N ARG A 137 -11.94 -1.75 0.76
CA ARG A 137 -11.28 -1.09 1.88
C ARG A 137 -11.73 -1.63 3.23
N GLY A 138 -10.87 -1.45 4.23
CA GLY A 138 -11.25 -1.56 5.63
C GLY A 138 -11.87 -0.26 6.14
N GLU A 139 -11.94 -0.12 7.44
CA GLU A 139 -12.38 1.09 8.12
C GLU A 139 -11.24 1.65 8.98
N PHE A 140 -10.92 2.92 8.78
CA PHE A 140 -9.83 3.56 9.52
C PHE A 140 -10.09 3.54 11.02
N GLY A 141 -9.12 3.04 11.79
CA GLY A 141 -9.19 2.97 13.24
C GLY A 141 -10.03 1.84 13.81
N ALA A 142 -10.69 1.03 12.97
CA ALA A 142 -11.44 -0.13 13.44
C ALA A 142 -10.50 -1.30 13.82
N ASP A 143 -10.99 -2.18 14.68
CA ASP A 143 -10.38 -3.49 14.89
C ASP A 143 -10.81 -4.42 13.76
N MET A 144 -9.84 -4.81 12.96
CA MET A 144 -10.09 -5.56 11.73
C MET A 144 -9.42 -6.93 11.76
N GLN A 145 -10.13 -7.94 11.24
CA GLN A 145 -9.57 -9.25 10.93
C GLN A 145 -9.31 -9.31 9.44
N VAL A 146 -8.05 -9.40 9.04
CA VAL A 146 -7.64 -9.44 7.63
C VAL A 146 -7.23 -10.86 7.28
N LEU A 147 -7.89 -11.42 6.27
CA LEU A 147 -7.64 -12.77 5.79
C LEU A 147 -7.10 -12.70 4.36
N SER A 148 -6.12 -13.52 4.05
CA SER A 148 -5.59 -13.58 2.69
C SER A 148 -5.05 -14.95 2.34
N VAL A 149 -5.12 -15.28 1.06
CA VAL A 149 -4.36 -16.37 0.46
C VAL A 149 -3.24 -15.75 -0.36
N ASN A 150 -2.06 -15.70 0.23
CA ASN A 150 -0.88 -15.12 -0.40
C ASN A 150 -0.40 -16.03 -1.52
N ASP A 151 -0.18 -15.45 -2.69
CA ASP A 151 0.20 -16.16 -3.90
C ASP A 151 1.69 -16.02 -4.19
N GLY A 152 2.40 -17.12 -4.11
CA GLY A 152 3.82 -17.19 -4.39
C GLY A 152 4.70 -17.68 -3.23
N PRO A 153 4.84 -17.01 -2.07
CA PRO A 153 4.40 -15.64 -1.78
C PRO A 153 5.21 -14.57 -2.53
N VAL A 154 4.57 -13.46 -2.81
CA VAL A 154 5.21 -12.25 -3.34
C VAL A 154 4.72 -11.06 -2.52
N THR A 155 5.63 -10.49 -1.73
CA THR A 155 5.36 -9.36 -0.85
C THR A 155 6.43 -8.31 -1.05
N LEU A 156 6.02 -7.08 -1.36
CA LEU A 156 6.89 -5.97 -1.69
C LEU A 156 6.64 -4.80 -0.75
N ILE A 157 7.72 -4.14 -0.36
CA ILE A 157 7.68 -2.97 0.50
C ILE A 157 7.99 -1.73 -0.35
N PHE A 158 7.09 -0.75 -0.29
CA PHE A 158 7.27 0.54 -0.93
C PHE A 158 7.46 1.63 0.12
N ASP A 159 8.40 2.51 -0.14
CA ASP A 159 8.61 3.74 0.60
C ASP A 159 8.73 4.86 -0.44
N THR A 160 7.94 5.93 -0.30
CA THR A 160 7.90 6.99 -1.31
C THR A 160 9.18 7.81 -1.42
N THR A 161 10.13 7.63 -0.51
CA THR A 161 11.49 8.17 -0.68
C THR A 161 12.31 7.40 -1.69
N GLU A 162 11.94 6.14 -2.01
CA GLU A 162 12.70 5.22 -2.85
C GLU A 162 12.09 4.97 -4.24
N VAL A 163 10.91 5.54 -4.53
CA VAL A 163 10.16 5.31 -5.80
C VAL A 163 9.98 6.58 -6.62
#